data_a148e9384f5d3b0dbc894e10dd1366fd
#
_entry.id   a148e9384f5d3b0dbc894e10dd1366fd
#
_cell.length_a   1.000
_cell.length_b   1.000
_cell.length_c   1.000
_cell.angle_alpha   90.00
_cell.angle_beta   90.00
_cell.angle_gamma   90.00
#
_symmetry.space_group_name_H-M   'P 1'
#
loop_
_entity.id
_entity.type
_entity.pdbx_description
1 polymer ?
#
loop_
_entity_poly.entity_id
_entity_poly.type
_entity_poly.pdbx_seq_one_letter_code
_entity_poly.pdbx_strand_id
1 'polypeptide(L)'
;MAKKMHATPMLDELESGPWPSFVTGLKRLASEKDYMVDVMGQLETSYRTRKGFWKGGTVGVFGYGGGVIPRFTELKDADGKPQFPDAAEFHTLRVMPPAGMHYDTDVLRKMCDIWEEHGSGLIAFHGQSGDIMFQGAKTDKVQDAFDALNELGFDLGGAGPAVRTSMSCVGAARCEQSCYDEAKAHRQVINTFLDDIHRPAL
;
A
#
# COMPACT_ATOMS: atom_id res chain seq x y z
N MET A 1 -28.43 -5.49 -21.90
CA MET A 1 -27.26 -5.43 -22.81
C MET A 1 -26.02 -5.54 -21.93
N ALA A 2 -25.08 -6.46 -22.24
CA ALA A 2 -23.84 -6.52 -21.49
C ALA A 2 -23.06 -5.21 -21.68
N LYS A 3 -22.45 -4.73 -20.60
CA LYS A 3 -21.66 -3.50 -20.62
C LYS A 3 -20.42 -3.66 -21.49
N LYS A 4 -20.11 -2.67 -22.32
CA LYS A 4 -18.94 -2.72 -23.18
C LYS A 4 -17.67 -2.68 -22.37
N MET A 5 -16.76 -3.63 -22.57
CA MET A 5 -15.46 -3.67 -21.91
C MET A 5 -14.63 -2.42 -22.20
N HIS A 6 -13.94 -1.92 -21.19
CA HIS A 6 -12.95 -0.86 -21.33
C HIS A 6 -11.69 -1.39 -22.06
N ALA A 7 -11.00 -0.54 -22.78
CA ALA A 7 -9.65 -0.83 -23.25
C ALA A 7 -8.68 -0.79 -22.05
N THR A 8 -7.89 -1.84 -21.89
CA THR A 8 -7.02 -2.03 -20.73
C THR A 8 -5.58 -2.38 -21.12
N PRO A 9 -4.88 -1.53 -21.93
CA PRO A 9 -3.56 -1.87 -22.48
C PRO A 9 -2.50 -2.13 -21.40
N MET A 10 -2.49 -1.39 -20.28
CA MET A 10 -1.53 -1.63 -19.19
C MET A 10 -1.82 -2.92 -18.44
N LEU A 11 -3.09 -3.26 -18.24
CA LEU A 11 -3.47 -4.52 -17.63
C LEU A 11 -3.21 -5.70 -18.58
N ASP A 12 -3.36 -5.52 -19.88
CA ASP A 12 -3.03 -6.53 -20.90
C ASP A 12 -1.52 -6.83 -20.92
N GLU A 13 -0.70 -5.80 -20.78
CA GLU A 13 0.75 -5.95 -20.61
C GLU A 13 1.09 -6.72 -19.33
N LEU A 14 0.47 -6.38 -18.22
CA LEU A 14 0.65 -7.09 -16.94
C LEU A 14 0.21 -8.56 -17.06
N GLU A 15 -0.92 -8.82 -17.75
CA GLU A 15 -1.43 -10.19 -17.96
C GLU A 15 -0.47 -11.04 -18.81
N SER A 16 0.20 -10.43 -19.78
CA SER A 16 1.17 -11.10 -20.66
C SER A 16 2.56 -11.27 -20.02
N GLY A 17 2.76 -10.75 -18.82
CA GLY A 17 4.03 -10.81 -18.09
C GLY A 17 4.43 -12.24 -17.66
N PRO A 18 5.64 -12.42 -17.12
CA PRO A 18 6.20 -13.73 -16.78
C PRO A 18 5.51 -14.42 -15.59
N TRP A 19 4.68 -13.70 -14.82
CA TRP A 19 4.00 -14.21 -13.64
C TRP A 19 2.50 -14.34 -13.85
N PRO A 20 1.84 -15.34 -13.22
CA PRO A 20 0.38 -15.44 -13.27
C PRO A 20 -0.25 -14.14 -12.77
N SER A 21 -1.03 -13.50 -13.61
CA SER A 21 -1.66 -12.22 -13.32
C SER A 21 -3.07 -12.42 -12.78
N PHE A 22 -3.44 -11.61 -11.78
CA PHE A 22 -4.83 -11.52 -11.31
C PHE A 22 -5.77 -10.94 -12.38
N VAL A 23 -5.24 -10.29 -13.40
CA VAL A 23 -6.00 -9.65 -14.51
C VAL A 23 -6.87 -10.65 -15.24
N THR A 24 -6.35 -11.84 -15.55
CA THR A 24 -7.14 -12.93 -16.18
C THR A 24 -8.39 -13.27 -15.38
N GLY A 25 -8.25 -13.39 -14.05
CA GLY A 25 -9.38 -13.64 -13.15
C GLY A 25 -10.40 -12.51 -13.15
N LEU A 26 -9.93 -11.26 -13.14
CA LEU A 26 -10.81 -10.07 -13.19
C LEU A 26 -11.51 -9.94 -14.54
N LYS A 27 -10.84 -10.18 -15.65
CA LYS A 27 -11.46 -10.20 -17.00
C LYS A 27 -12.56 -11.23 -17.09
N ARG A 28 -12.34 -12.45 -16.55
CA ARG A 28 -13.38 -13.47 -16.48
C ARG A 28 -14.57 -12.99 -15.68
N LEU A 29 -14.36 -12.41 -14.48
CA LEU A 29 -15.45 -11.86 -13.69
C LEU A 29 -16.17 -10.71 -14.40
N ALA A 30 -15.46 -9.87 -15.15
CA ALA A 30 -16.06 -8.78 -15.91
C ALA A 30 -16.93 -9.28 -17.07
N SER A 31 -16.66 -10.47 -17.63
CA SER A 31 -17.55 -11.10 -18.60
C SER A 31 -18.86 -11.61 -18.01
N GLU A 32 -18.89 -11.84 -16.72
CA GLU A 32 -20.05 -12.37 -15.98
C GLU A 32 -20.85 -11.28 -15.22
N LYS A 33 -20.19 -10.18 -14.86
CA LYS A 33 -20.74 -9.17 -13.94
C LYS A 33 -20.43 -7.75 -14.42
N ASP A 34 -21.45 -7.01 -14.79
CA ASP A 34 -21.34 -5.66 -15.34
C ASP A 34 -20.55 -4.69 -14.48
N TYR A 35 -20.68 -4.77 -13.13
CA TYR A 35 -19.92 -3.88 -12.24
C TYR A 35 -18.39 -4.12 -12.31
N MET A 36 -17.96 -5.33 -12.67
CA MET A 36 -16.53 -5.63 -12.83
C MET A 36 -15.93 -4.95 -14.06
N VAL A 37 -16.75 -4.61 -15.05
CA VAL A 37 -16.31 -3.82 -16.21
C VAL A 37 -15.80 -2.44 -15.74
N ASP A 38 -16.54 -1.80 -14.84
CA ASP A 38 -16.11 -0.51 -14.28
C ASP A 38 -14.85 -0.65 -13.42
N VAL A 39 -14.76 -1.72 -12.63
CA VAL A 39 -13.56 -2.03 -11.86
C VAL A 39 -12.34 -2.17 -12.76
N MET A 40 -12.46 -2.83 -13.91
CA MET A 40 -11.36 -2.95 -14.87
C MET A 40 -10.93 -1.59 -15.43
N GLY A 41 -11.87 -0.72 -15.76
CA GLY A 41 -11.57 0.65 -16.21
C GLY A 41 -10.90 1.51 -15.15
N GLN A 42 -11.34 1.39 -13.90
CA GLN A 42 -10.72 2.08 -12.77
C GLN A 42 -9.30 1.55 -12.49
N LEU A 43 -9.12 0.24 -12.60
CA LEU A 43 -7.82 -0.41 -12.43
C LEU A 43 -6.81 0.09 -13.47
N GLU A 44 -7.19 0.11 -14.74
CA GLU A 44 -6.38 0.66 -15.83
C GLU A 44 -6.01 2.13 -15.57
N THR A 45 -6.98 2.93 -15.15
CA THR A 45 -6.77 4.34 -14.80
C THR A 45 -5.82 4.48 -13.62
N SER A 46 -5.97 3.64 -12.60
CA SER A 46 -5.10 3.62 -11.43
C SER A 46 -3.64 3.30 -11.81
N TYR A 47 -3.42 2.31 -12.64
CA TYR A 47 -2.07 1.99 -13.16
C TYR A 47 -1.46 3.16 -13.91
N ARG A 48 -2.24 3.79 -14.79
CA ARG A 48 -1.77 4.92 -15.60
C ARG A 48 -1.49 6.18 -14.75
N THR A 49 -2.34 6.47 -13.77
CA THR A 49 -2.26 7.70 -12.96
C THR A 49 -1.48 7.53 -11.66
N ARG A 50 -1.15 6.29 -11.31
CA ARG A 50 -0.51 5.93 -10.03
C ARG A 50 -1.35 6.26 -8.79
N LYS A 51 -2.66 6.27 -8.92
CA LYS A 51 -3.62 6.47 -7.82
C LYS A 51 -4.39 5.19 -7.53
N GLY A 52 -4.81 5.01 -6.28
CA GLY A 52 -5.67 3.89 -5.87
C GLY A 52 -7.10 4.04 -6.38
N PHE A 53 -7.94 3.05 -6.10
CA PHE A 53 -9.35 3.04 -6.47
C PHE A 53 -10.18 2.27 -5.44
N TRP A 54 -11.48 2.58 -5.40
CA TRP A 54 -12.46 1.85 -4.60
C TRP A 54 -13.07 0.71 -5.41
N LYS A 55 -13.17 -0.47 -4.81
CA LYS A 55 -13.71 -1.66 -5.45
C LYS A 55 -14.71 -2.35 -4.53
N GLY A 56 -16.00 -2.09 -4.67
CA GLY A 56 -17.08 -2.83 -4.03
C GLY A 56 -16.87 -3.08 -2.53
N GLY A 57 -16.48 -2.07 -1.76
CA GLY A 57 -16.12 -2.17 -0.34
C GLY A 57 -14.66 -2.56 -0.08
N THR A 58 -13.87 -2.84 -1.11
CA THR A 58 -12.44 -3.14 -1.03
C THR A 58 -11.64 -2.05 -1.72
N VAL A 59 -10.54 -1.64 -1.14
CA VAL A 59 -9.63 -0.67 -1.77
C VAL A 59 -8.56 -1.44 -2.54
N GLY A 60 -8.42 -1.11 -3.83
CA GLY A 60 -7.31 -1.57 -4.66
C GLY A 60 -6.13 -0.64 -4.54
N VAL A 61 -4.92 -1.19 -4.53
CA VAL A 61 -3.67 -0.43 -4.45
C VAL A 61 -2.91 -0.60 -5.74
N PHE A 62 -3.17 0.28 -6.70
CA PHE A 62 -2.41 0.35 -7.94
C PHE A 62 -1.91 1.76 -8.13
N GLY A 63 -0.61 1.90 -8.30
CA GLY A 63 -0.01 3.18 -8.63
C GLY A 63 0.54 3.99 -7.48
N TYR A 64 0.24 3.67 -6.24
CA TYR A 64 1.07 4.11 -5.13
C TYR A 64 2.20 3.11 -4.94
N GLY A 65 3.35 3.58 -4.52
CA GLY A 65 4.42 2.72 -4.03
C GLY A 65 3.91 1.83 -2.89
N GLY A 66 4.61 0.75 -2.61
CA GLY A 66 4.30 -0.10 -1.46
C GLY A 66 4.20 0.71 -0.18
N GLY A 67 3.37 0.26 0.74
CA GLY A 67 3.17 0.92 2.02
C GLY A 67 2.07 1.97 2.07
N VAL A 68 1.52 2.41 0.94
CA VAL A 68 0.34 3.27 0.93
C VAL A 68 -0.90 2.46 0.53
N ILE A 69 -1.89 2.45 1.39
CA ILE A 69 -3.20 1.84 1.13
C ILE A 69 -4.19 2.98 0.93
N PRO A 70 -4.51 3.35 -0.32
CA PRO A 70 -5.42 4.44 -0.59
C PRO A 70 -6.85 4.06 -0.21
N ARG A 71 -7.52 4.98 0.46
CA ARG A 71 -8.93 4.86 0.85
C ARG A 71 -9.67 6.13 0.47
N PHE A 72 -10.25 6.11 -0.70
CA PHE A 72 -11.12 7.15 -1.24
C PHE A 72 -12.06 6.53 -2.25
N THR A 73 -13.06 7.25 -2.68
CA THR A 73 -13.98 6.80 -3.71
C THR A 73 -14.08 7.85 -4.82
N GLU A 74 -13.95 7.40 -6.06
CA GLU A 74 -14.24 8.18 -7.27
C GLU A 74 -15.55 7.70 -7.93
N LEU A 75 -16.30 6.81 -7.25
CA LEU A 75 -17.55 6.28 -7.78
C LEU A 75 -18.58 7.39 -7.89
N LYS A 76 -19.17 7.48 -9.07
CA LYS A 76 -20.25 8.41 -9.39
C LYS A 76 -21.53 7.64 -9.67
N ASP A 77 -22.66 8.25 -9.35
CA ASP A 77 -23.98 7.79 -9.73
C ASP A 77 -24.26 8.03 -11.24
N ALA A 78 -25.43 7.68 -11.69
CA ALA A 78 -25.87 7.87 -13.09
C ALA A 78 -25.87 9.36 -13.51
N ASP A 79 -26.01 10.27 -12.56
CA ASP A 79 -26.05 11.71 -12.76
C ASP A 79 -24.64 12.35 -12.67
N GLY A 80 -23.60 11.55 -12.45
CA GLY A 80 -22.21 12.02 -12.33
C GLY A 80 -21.86 12.63 -10.97
N LYS A 81 -22.74 12.51 -9.96
CA LYS A 81 -22.48 12.94 -8.59
C LYS A 81 -21.72 11.86 -7.82
N PRO A 82 -20.93 12.24 -6.79
CA PRO A 82 -20.29 11.25 -5.93
C PRO A 82 -21.34 10.28 -5.35
N GLN A 83 -21.11 8.98 -5.54
CA GLN A 83 -22.02 7.94 -5.02
C GLN A 83 -22.01 7.90 -3.48
N PHE A 84 -20.89 8.28 -2.87
CA PHE A 84 -20.70 8.34 -1.42
C PHE A 84 -20.14 9.72 -1.03
N PRO A 85 -21.00 10.76 -0.97
CA PRO A 85 -20.54 12.14 -0.74
C PRO A 85 -19.90 12.34 0.65
N ASP A 86 -20.25 11.51 1.63
CA ASP A 86 -19.73 11.59 3.00
C ASP A 86 -18.46 10.73 3.20
N ALA A 87 -18.00 10.03 2.16
CA ALA A 87 -16.77 9.25 2.24
C ALA A 87 -15.55 10.17 2.21
N ALA A 88 -14.86 10.26 3.34
CA ALA A 88 -13.61 11.00 3.44
C ALA A 88 -12.44 10.21 2.85
N GLU A 89 -11.43 10.91 2.34
CA GLU A 89 -10.13 10.32 2.06
C GLU A 89 -9.48 9.86 3.37
N PHE A 90 -9.03 8.62 3.41
CA PHE A 90 -8.51 7.98 4.60
C PHE A 90 -7.37 7.03 4.25
N HIS A 91 -6.31 7.57 3.65
CA HIS A 91 -5.15 6.75 3.26
C HIS A 91 -4.44 6.22 4.49
N THR A 92 -3.91 5.01 4.37
CA THR A 92 -3.09 4.38 5.40
C THR A 92 -1.67 4.23 4.87
N LEU A 93 -0.70 4.70 5.65
CA LEU A 93 0.72 4.48 5.39
C LEU A 93 1.22 3.37 6.32
N ARG A 94 1.99 2.43 5.77
CA ARG A 94 2.64 1.36 6.52
C ARG A 94 4.12 1.66 6.58
N VAL A 95 4.60 1.99 7.78
CA VAL A 95 6.01 2.30 8.02
C VAL A 95 6.75 1.02 8.32
N MET A 96 7.81 0.76 7.57
CA MET A 96 8.65 -0.44 7.74
C MET A 96 9.32 -0.43 9.12
N PRO A 97 9.24 -1.54 9.89
CA PRO A 97 9.91 -1.63 11.17
C PRO A 97 11.43 -1.71 11.00
N PRO A 98 12.19 -1.21 11.98
CA PRO A 98 13.63 -1.49 12.05
C PRO A 98 13.87 -2.97 12.36
N ALA A 99 15.08 -3.43 12.09
CA ALA A 99 15.50 -4.76 12.51
C ALA A 99 15.29 -4.95 14.02
N GLY A 100 14.67 -6.09 14.39
CA GLY A 100 14.32 -6.37 15.77
C GLY A 100 13.10 -5.63 16.30
N MET A 101 12.45 -4.77 15.52
CA MET A 101 11.21 -4.05 15.85
C MET A 101 11.29 -3.20 17.13
N HIS A 102 12.47 -2.72 17.47
CA HIS A 102 12.67 -1.84 18.62
C HIS A 102 12.78 -0.39 18.17
N TYR A 103 12.02 0.47 18.82
CA TYR A 103 12.01 1.92 18.63
C TYR A 103 12.43 2.58 19.93
N ASP A 104 13.22 3.63 19.88
CA ASP A 104 13.39 4.48 21.03
C ASP A 104 12.21 5.45 21.18
N THR A 105 12.07 5.99 22.39
CA THR A 105 10.92 6.84 22.73
C THR A 105 10.93 8.18 22.01
N ASP A 106 12.11 8.69 21.65
CA ASP A 106 12.22 9.98 20.96
C ASP A 106 11.84 9.85 19.49
N VAL A 107 12.22 8.73 18.86
CA VAL A 107 11.77 8.40 17.49
C VAL A 107 10.26 8.21 17.44
N LEU A 108 9.68 7.47 18.40
CA LEU A 108 8.23 7.30 18.45
C LEU A 108 7.47 8.61 18.64
N ARG A 109 7.98 9.53 19.47
CA ARG A 109 7.38 10.87 19.59
C ARG A 109 7.42 11.64 18.28
N LYS A 110 8.56 11.66 17.62
CA LYS A 110 8.69 12.31 16.31
C LYS A 110 7.76 11.70 15.26
N MET A 111 7.57 10.38 15.27
CA MET A 111 6.59 9.71 14.41
C MET A 111 5.15 10.14 14.73
N CYS A 112 4.83 10.31 16.01
CA CYS A 112 3.53 10.85 16.42
C CYS A 112 3.34 12.28 15.93
N ASP A 113 4.35 13.15 16.10
CA ASP A 113 4.31 14.53 15.65
C ASP A 113 4.09 14.62 14.12
N ILE A 114 4.82 13.82 13.34
CA ILE A 114 4.65 13.72 11.88
C ILE A 114 3.19 13.34 11.55
N TRP A 115 2.64 12.37 12.28
CA TRP A 115 1.31 11.88 11.96
C TRP A 115 0.18 12.80 12.47
N GLU A 116 0.41 13.56 13.50
CA GLU A 116 -0.50 14.65 13.93
C GLU A 116 -0.52 15.79 12.91
N GLU A 117 0.62 16.10 12.29
CA GLU A 117 0.73 17.17 11.28
C GLU A 117 0.14 16.78 9.92
N HIS A 118 0.39 15.54 9.45
CA HIS A 118 0.06 15.12 8.08
C HIS A 118 -1.12 14.16 7.98
N GLY A 119 -1.66 13.70 9.09
CA GLY A 119 -2.75 12.71 9.13
C GLY A 119 -3.75 12.95 10.23
N SER A 120 -4.43 11.87 10.61
CA SER A 120 -5.49 11.91 11.63
C SER A 120 -4.99 11.77 13.07
N GLY A 121 -3.72 11.49 13.28
CA GLY A 121 -3.19 11.10 14.60
C GLY A 121 -3.42 9.62 14.97
N LEU A 122 -4.22 8.86 14.21
CA LEU A 122 -4.50 7.45 14.50
C LEU A 122 -3.33 6.55 14.09
N ILE A 123 -2.75 5.84 15.06
CA ILE A 123 -1.63 4.92 14.87
C ILE A 123 -2.04 3.52 15.33
N ALA A 124 -1.69 2.51 14.54
CA ALA A 124 -1.85 1.12 14.92
C ALA A 124 -0.55 0.35 14.73
N PHE A 125 -0.26 -0.57 15.64
CA PHE A 125 0.87 -1.50 15.53
C PHE A 125 0.38 -2.79 14.90
N HIS A 126 0.89 -3.13 13.72
CA HIS A 126 0.47 -4.31 12.98
C HIS A 126 1.28 -5.53 13.42
N GLY A 127 0.68 -6.40 14.25
CA GLY A 127 1.35 -7.53 14.85
C GLY A 127 1.95 -8.55 13.87
N GLN A 128 1.35 -8.68 12.69
CA GLN A 128 1.74 -9.70 11.71
C GLN A 128 2.99 -9.34 10.89
N SER A 129 3.28 -8.07 10.70
CA SER A 129 4.43 -7.61 9.90
C SER A 129 5.30 -6.59 10.65
N GLY A 130 4.94 -6.26 11.88
CA GLY A 130 5.68 -5.28 12.70
C GLY A 130 5.58 -3.83 12.20
N ASP A 131 4.87 -3.57 11.11
CA ASP A 131 4.70 -2.21 10.59
C ASP A 131 3.97 -1.32 11.60
N ILE A 132 4.36 -0.07 11.68
CA ILE A 132 3.49 0.96 12.23
C ILE A 132 2.54 1.41 11.11
N MET A 133 1.24 1.37 11.39
CA MET A 133 0.21 1.81 10.44
C MET A 133 -0.27 3.20 10.84
N PHE A 134 0.03 4.18 10.02
CA PHE A 134 -0.50 5.52 10.09
C PHE A 134 -1.81 5.60 9.30
N GLN A 135 -2.92 5.84 9.97
CA GLN A 135 -4.26 5.75 9.39
C GLN A 135 -4.88 7.14 9.26
N GLY A 136 -5.34 7.48 8.07
CA GLY A 136 -6.15 8.68 7.86
C GLY A 136 -5.41 9.90 7.34
N ALA A 137 -4.59 9.75 6.29
CA ALA A 137 -4.09 10.89 5.52
C ALA A 137 -5.04 11.23 4.37
N LYS A 138 -5.05 12.50 3.97
CA LYS A 138 -5.60 12.95 2.70
C LYS A 138 -4.57 12.77 1.59
N THR A 139 -5.03 12.71 0.33
CA THR A 139 -4.15 12.48 -0.84
C THR A 139 -3.02 13.51 -0.94
N ASP A 140 -3.32 14.79 -0.70
CA ASP A 140 -2.37 15.90 -0.75
C ASP A 140 -1.33 15.88 0.37
N LYS A 141 -1.55 15.09 1.44
CA LYS A 141 -0.66 14.96 2.60
C LYS A 141 0.22 13.71 2.58
N VAL A 142 -0.05 12.76 1.69
CA VAL A 142 0.69 11.49 1.64
C VAL A 142 2.18 11.71 1.35
N GLN A 143 2.51 12.59 0.41
CA GLN A 143 3.90 12.86 0.05
C GLN A 143 4.65 13.56 1.18
N ASP A 144 4.04 14.57 1.80
CA ASP A 144 4.64 15.30 2.92
C ASP A 144 4.96 14.35 4.09
N ALA A 145 4.01 13.46 4.43
CA ALA A 145 4.22 12.46 5.47
C ALA A 145 5.35 11.47 5.12
N PHE A 146 5.41 11.04 3.85
CA PHE A 146 6.47 10.16 3.38
C PHE A 146 7.85 10.84 3.47
N ASP A 147 7.95 12.08 3.02
CA ASP A 147 9.21 12.83 3.04
C ASP A 147 9.69 13.05 4.49
N ALA A 148 8.80 13.43 5.41
CA ALA A 148 9.12 13.58 6.83
C ALA A 148 9.57 12.27 7.48
N LEU A 149 8.96 11.13 7.13
CA LEU A 149 9.39 9.81 7.60
C LEU A 149 10.77 9.44 7.06
N ASN A 150 11.05 9.75 5.79
CA ASN A 150 12.37 9.52 5.19
C ASN A 150 13.46 10.37 5.85
N GLU A 151 13.18 11.64 6.16
CA GLU A 151 14.11 12.51 6.91
C GLU A 151 14.41 11.94 8.30
N LEU A 152 13.44 11.29 8.93
CA LEU A 152 13.64 10.58 10.20
C LEU A 152 14.39 9.24 10.04
N GLY A 153 14.62 8.78 8.80
CA GLY A 153 15.32 7.55 8.47
C GLY A 153 14.44 6.32 8.33
N PHE A 154 13.13 6.50 8.16
CA PHE A 154 12.17 5.41 7.94
C PHE A 154 11.65 5.41 6.51
N ASP A 155 11.32 4.23 6.04
CA ASP A 155 10.72 3.99 4.73
C ASP A 155 9.39 3.25 4.88
N LEU A 156 8.61 3.21 3.81
CA LEU A 156 7.34 2.48 3.79
C LEU A 156 7.58 0.99 3.53
N GLY A 157 6.76 0.17 4.17
CA GLY A 157 6.73 -1.27 3.98
C GLY A 157 5.86 -1.72 2.81
N GLY A 158 5.76 -3.03 2.59
CA GLY A 158 4.92 -3.60 1.56
C GLY A 158 3.43 -3.56 1.91
N ALA A 159 2.60 -3.24 0.94
CA ALA A 159 1.15 -3.26 1.07
C ALA A 159 0.48 -3.84 -0.18
N GLY A 160 -0.74 -4.36 -0.02
CA GLY A 160 -1.51 -4.92 -1.12
C GLY A 160 -0.80 -6.08 -1.82
N PRO A 161 -0.68 -6.05 -3.16
CA PRO A 161 -0.05 -7.10 -3.96
C PRO A 161 1.49 -7.02 -4.00
N ALA A 162 2.12 -6.03 -3.36
CA ALA A 162 3.57 -5.93 -3.29
C ALA A 162 4.20 -7.00 -2.38
N VAL A 163 5.51 -7.20 -2.48
CA VAL A 163 6.27 -7.98 -1.51
C VAL A 163 6.05 -7.39 -0.12
N ARG A 164 5.77 -8.24 0.86
CA ARG A 164 5.44 -7.80 2.21
C ARG A 164 6.71 -7.44 2.97
N THR A 165 6.54 -6.50 3.91
CA THR A 165 7.62 -6.05 4.79
C THR A 165 8.25 -7.23 5.51
N SER A 166 9.58 -7.27 5.52
CA SER A 166 10.34 -8.25 6.28
C SER A 166 10.35 -7.89 7.76
N MET A 167 10.32 -8.90 8.60
CA MET A 167 10.54 -8.79 10.05
C MET A 167 11.77 -9.60 10.45
N SER A 168 12.43 -9.18 11.52
CA SER A 168 13.46 -9.98 12.16
C SER A 168 13.29 -9.98 13.68
N CYS A 169 13.85 -10.99 14.31
CA CYS A 169 13.98 -10.99 15.76
C CYS A 169 15.05 -9.96 16.22
N VAL A 170 15.13 -9.75 17.51
CA VAL A 170 16.08 -8.81 18.12
C VAL A 170 17.55 -9.21 17.95
N GLY A 171 17.81 -10.49 17.69
CA GLY A 171 19.14 -11.05 17.48
C GLY A 171 20.12 -10.83 18.63
N ALA A 172 21.38 -10.79 18.30
CA ALA A 172 22.48 -10.67 19.27
C ALA A 172 22.42 -9.41 20.16
N ALA A 173 21.63 -8.41 19.78
CA ALA A 173 21.45 -7.22 20.61
C ALA A 173 20.79 -7.50 21.97
N ARG A 174 19.93 -8.54 22.05
CA ARG A 174 19.16 -8.88 23.24
C ARG A 174 19.00 -10.41 23.47
N CYS A 175 19.43 -11.24 22.54
CA CYS A 175 19.24 -12.70 22.59
C CYS A 175 20.58 -13.42 22.71
N GLU A 176 20.78 -14.09 23.82
CA GLU A 176 21.97 -14.93 24.06
C GLU A 176 22.05 -16.19 23.20
N GLN A 177 20.91 -16.57 22.58
CA GLN A 177 20.80 -17.73 21.70
C GLN A 177 20.94 -17.37 20.22
N SER A 178 21.26 -16.10 19.92
CA SER A 178 21.48 -15.67 18.54
C SER A 178 22.70 -16.35 17.94
N CYS A 179 22.53 -16.95 16.77
CA CYS A 179 23.57 -17.71 16.07
C CYS A 179 24.20 -16.93 14.91
N TYR A 180 23.64 -15.80 14.53
CA TYR A 180 24.12 -14.95 13.42
C TYR A 180 23.67 -13.50 13.63
N ASP A 181 24.13 -12.61 12.75
CA ASP A 181 23.76 -11.18 12.77
C ASP A 181 22.45 -10.99 12.02
N GLU A 182 21.33 -11.08 12.74
CA GLU A 182 19.97 -10.94 12.20
C GLU A 182 19.71 -9.54 11.66
N ALA A 183 20.25 -8.51 12.28
CA ALA A 183 20.08 -7.14 11.84
C ALA A 183 20.74 -6.91 10.45
N LYS A 184 21.93 -7.48 10.26
CA LYS A 184 22.61 -7.43 8.97
C LYS A 184 21.86 -8.24 7.91
N ALA A 185 21.43 -9.47 8.24
CA ALA A 185 20.67 -10.30 7.33
C ALA A 185 19.36 -9.64 6.91
N HIS A 186 18.61 -9.06 7.86
CA HIS A 186 17.39 -8.34 7.59
C HIS A 186 17.64 -7.15 6.66
N ARG A 187 18.66 -6.33 6.94
CA ARG A 187 19.03 -5.19 6.09
C ARG A 187 19.41 -5.63 4.67
N GLN A 188 20.12 -6.73 4.51
CA GLN A 188 20.46 -7.27 3.19
C GLN A 188 19.20 -7.68 2.41
N VAL A 189 18.26 -8.36 3.06
CA VAL A 189 16.98 -8.75 2.43
C VAL A 189 16.20 -7.52 2.01
N ILE A 190 16.03 -6.53 2.89
CA ILE A 190 15.30 -5.29 2.56
C ILE A 190 15.97 -4.57 1.38
N ASN A 191 17.28 -4.35 1.43
CA ASN A 191 17.97 -3.63 0.36
C ASN A 191 17.93 -4.37 -0.98
N THR A 192 17.91 -5.71 -0.96
CA THR A 192 17.83 -6.51 -2.18
C THR A 192 16.46 -6.42 -2.84
N PHE A 193 15.40 -6.37 -2.04
CA PHE A 193 14.01 -6.40 -2.52
C PHE A 193 13.26 -5.09 -2.30
N LEU A 194 13.95 -3.98 -2.06
CA LEU A 194 13.31 -2.70 -1.76
C LEU A 194 12.37 -2.25 -2.88
N ASP A 195 12.82 -2.37 -4.12
CA ASP A 195 12.01 -2.06 -5.29
C ASP A 195 10.75 -2.93 -5.39
N ASP A 196 10.87 -4.21 -5.08
CA ASP A 196 9.74 -5.15 -5.13
C ASP A 196 8.75 -4.90 -3.98
N ILE A 197 9.23 -4.46 -2.82
CA ILE A 197 8.39 -4.02 -1.70
C ILE A 197 7.58 -2.77 -2.11
N HIS A 198 8.17 -1.87 -2.86
CA HIS A 198 7.54 -0.62 -3.28
C HIS A 198 6.75 -0.72 -4.59
N ARG A 199 6.91 -1.80 -5.36
CA ARG A 199 6.13 -2.02 -6.59
C ARG A 199 4.81 -2.72 -6.29
N PRO A 200 3.69 -2.23 -6.85
CA PRO A 200 2.39 -2.88 -6.68
C PRO A 200 2.18 -4.10 -7.59
N ALA A 201 3.23 -4.65 -8.17
CA ALA A 201 3.16 -5.56 -9.33
C ALA A 201 3.51 -7.02 -9.01
N LEU A 202 2.92 -7.60 -7.98
CA LEU A 202 2.92 -9.07 -7.83
C LEU A 202 1.55 -9.66 -8.13
#